data_259963e47d5087aaf7de316ceac17e79
#
_entry.id   259963e47d5087aaf7de316ceac17e79
#
_cell.length_a   1.000
_cell.length_b   1.000
_cell.length_c   1.000
_cell.angle_alpha   90.00
_cell.angle_beta   90.00
_cell.angle_gamma   90.00
#
_symmetry.space_group_name_H-M   'P 1'
#
loop_
_entity.id
_entity.type
_entity.pdbx_description
1 polymer ?
#
loop_
_entity_poly.entity_id
_entity_poly.type
_entity_poly.pdbx_seq_one_letter_code
_entity_poly.pdbx_strand_id
1 'polypeptide(L)'
;MAVDMNDYFNKKNGGDKKPSGEFVPPKMPDFLSGGKMNFVYMAIGVILVLALFRPFVIINSGETGILVTLGKYEKQPMYPGFHLFMPLLQKVIVVDSKVRIINYTVEDAAGAVDKRGVAKMAPIQVLDSRGLPVEVELTIQYSLAPEKAADAIATLGLNWEEKTIHPNIRDVVRSVIGNFKAEELPTKRDEIAAHITQ
;
A
#
# COMPACT_ATOMS: atom_id res chain seq x y z
N MET A 1 -88.45 53.04 16.49
CA MET A 1 -87.36 52.07 16.84
C MET A 1 -86.22 52.30 15.91
N ALA A 2 -85.21 53.00 16.36
CA ALA A 2 -84.01 53.27 15.52
C ALA A 2 -83.07 52.14 15.73
N VAL A 3 -82.74 51.42 14.68
CA VAL A 3 -81.77 50.37 14.71
C VAL A 3 -80.41 51.04 14.63
N ASP A 4 -79.58 50.83 15.68
CA ASP A 4 -78.27 51.42 15.84
C ASP A 4 -77.30 50.79 14.80
N MET A 5 -76.89 51.58 13.84
CA MET A 5 -75.99 51.15 12.75
C MET A 5 -74.57 50.85 13.26
N ASN A 6 -74.23 51.20 14.50
CA ASN A 6 -72.92 50.94 15.09
C ASN A 6 -72.69 49.51 15.44
N ASP A 7 -73.77 48.78 15.71
CA ASP A 7 -73.68 47.32 16.07
C ASP A 7 -73.30 46.48 14.83
N TYR A 8 -73.63 46.96 13.63
CA TYR A 8 -73.33 46.26 12.39
C TYR A 8 -71.81 46.34 12.05
N PHE A 9 -71.19 47.47 12.38
CA PHE A 9 -69.77 47.67 12.05
C PHE A 9 -68.88 46.92 13.06
N ASN A 10 -69.25 46.79 14.34
CA ASN A 10 -68.52 46.06 15.31
C ASN A 10 -68.56 44.52 15.12
N LYS A 11 -69.67 44.01 14.53
CA LYS A 11 -69.84 42.59 14.26
C LYS A 11 -69.01 42.09 13.05
N LYS A 12 -68.53 43.03 12.18
CA LYS A 12 -67.76 42.70 10.98
C LYS A 12 -66.26 42.68 11.20
N ASN A 13 -65.76 43.17 12.35
CA ASN A 13 -64.35 43.15 12.72
C ASN A 13 -63.98 41.96 13.59
N GLY A 14 -64.85 41.03 13.87
CA GLY A 14 -64.62 39.81 14.65
C GLY A 14 -64.40 38.56 13.78
N GLY A 15 -64.14 38.75 12.46
CA GLY A 15 -63.98 37.65 11.53
C GLY A 15 -62.58 37.45 11.11
N ASP A 16 -62.11 36.23 11.30
CA ASP A 16 -61.06 35.55 10.59
C ASP A 16 -59.66 36.18 10.66
N LYS A 17 -59.02 36.00 11.77
CA LYS A 17 -57.58 35.77 11.77
C LYS A 17 -57.30 34.53 10.90
N LYS A 18 -57.07 34.69 9.60
CA LYS A 18 -56.34 33.70 8.84
C LYS A 18 -55.05 33.39 9.61
N PRO A 19 -54.71 32.12 9.84
CA PRO A 19 -53.39 31.81 10.30
C PRO A 19 -52.44 32.25 9.17
N SER A 20 -51.81 33.41 9.32
CA SER A 20 -50.62 33.71 8.59
C SER A 20 -49.68 32.57 8.94
N GLY A 21 -49.51 31.67 7.97
CA GLY A 21 -48.46 30.67 8.07
C GLY A 21 -47.15 31.43 8.17
N GLU A 22 -46.76 31.71 9.39
CA GLU A 22 -45.44 32.14 9.73
C GLU A 22 -44.58 31.00 9.26
N PHE A 23 -43.86 31.20 8.16
CA PHE A 23 -42.83 30.30 7.68
C PHE A 23 -41.80 30.26 8.80
N VAL A 24 -41.94 29.32 9.73
CA VAL A 24 -40.95 29.01 10.71
C VAL A 24 -39.88 28.29 9.92
N PRO A 25 -38.73 28.95 9.61
CA PRO A 25 -37.64 28.26 8.97
C PRO A 25 -37.29 27.07 9.87
N PRO A 26 -36.98 25.89 9.29
CA PRO A 26 -36.59 24.75 10.09
C PRO A 26 -35.50 25.24 11.02
N LYS A 27 -35.72 25.09 12.32
CA LYS A 27 -34.69 25.41 13.33
C LYS A 27 -33.47 24.60 12.92
N MET A 28 -32.44 25.28 12.41
CA MET A 28 -31.13 24.67 12.36
C MET A 28 -30.83 24.13 13.75
N PRO A 29 -30.37 22.89 13.88
CA PRO A 29 -30.03 22.36 15.17
C PRO A 29 -29.07 23.34 15.83
N ASP A 30 -29.39 23.78 17.04
CA ASP A 30 -28.54 24.68 17.86
C ASP A 30 -27.23 23.99 18.24
N PHE A 31 -26.47 23.61 17.23
CA PHE A 31 -25.19 22.91 17.37
C PHE A 31 -24.10 23.82 17.96
N LEU A 32 -24.30 25.14 17.86
CA LEU A 32 -23.34 26.16 18.29
C LEU A 32 -23.70 26.88 19.59
N SER A 33 -24.92 26.70 20.13
CA SER A 33 -25.43 27.48 21.24
C SER A 33 -25.39 26.82 22.61
N GLY A 34 -24.85 25.64 22.72
CA GLY A 34 -24.87 24.91 24.00
C GLY A 34 -23.48 24.70 24.55
N GLY A 35 -23.24 25.20 25.78
CA GLY A 35 -21.99 25.13 26.51
C GLY A 35 -21.28 23.77 26.48
N LYS A 36 -20.33 23.56 27.36
CA LYS A 36 -19.34 22.43 27.46
C LYS A 36 -19.76 21.06 26.88
N MET A 37 -21.07 20.75 26.86
CA MET A 37 -21.64 19.50 26.31
C MET A 37 -21.52 19.41 24.77
N ASN A 38 -21.74 20.53 24.05
CA ASN A 38 -21.61 20.53 22.57
C ASN A 38 -20.15 20.44 22.13
N PHE A 39 -19.24 20.99 22.92
CA PHE A 39 -17.81 20.84 22.67
C PHE A 39 -17.36 19.37 22.81
N VAL A 40 -17.94 18.65 23.77
CA VAL A 40 -17.69 17.21 23.96
C VAL A 40 -18.19 16.40 22.75
N TYR A 41 -19.42 16.65 22.28
CA TYR A 41 -19.95 15.97 21.08
C TYR A 41 -19.15 16.30 19.82
N MET A 42 -18.71 17.53 19.67
CA MET A 42 -17.83 17.94 18.56
C MET A 42 -16.47 17.22 18.65
N ALA A 43 -15.87 17.13 19.82
CA ALA A 43 -14.63 16.41 20.05
C ALA A 43 -14.78 14.91 19.73
N ILE A 44 -15.87 14.28 20.19
CA ILE A 44 -16.18 12.89 19.89
C ILE A 44 -16.38 12.68 18.38
N GLY A 45 -17.07 13.59 17.69
CA GLY A 45 -17.24 13.56 16.24
C GLY A 45 -15.90 13.63 15.50
N VAL A 46 -15.01 14.53 15.89
CA VAL A 46 -13.65 14.65 15.32
C VAL A 46 -12.83 13.38 15.55
N ILE A 47 -12.87 12.83 16.78
CA ILE A 47 -12.17 11.58 17.10
C ILE A 47 -12.71 10.41 16.26
N LEU A 48 -14.03 10.34 16.08
CA LEU A 48 -14.67 9.29 15.27
C LEU A 48 -14.29 9.41 13.79
N VAL A 49 -14.23 10.62 13.24
CA VAL A 49 -13.74 10.88 11.87
C VAL A 49 -12.29 10.48 11.74
N LEU A 50 -11.42 10.88 12.67
CA LEU A 50 -10.01 10.50 12.66
C LEU A 50 -9.82 8.98 12.79
N ALA A 51 -10.61 8.30 13.60
CA ALA A 51 -10.58 6.84 13.72
C ALA A 51 -11.03 6.13 12.43
N LEU A 52 -12.02 6.68 11.73
CA LEU A 52 -12.52 6.13 10.46
C LEU A 52 -11.50 6.26 9.33
N PHE A 53 -10.79 7.37 9.27
CA PHE A 53 -9.80 7.64 8.20
C PHE A 53 -8.44 6.99 8.45
N ARG A 54 -8.14 6.50 9.65
CA ARG A 54 -6.85 5.86 10.02
C ARG A 54 -5.63 6.62 9.45
N PRO A 55 -5.39 7.87 9.86
CA PRO A 55 -4.35 8.72 9.27
C PRO A 55 -2.93 8.33 9.70
N PHE A 56 -2.70 7.09 10.12
CA PHE A 56 -1.41 6.61 10.59
C PHE A 56 -1.07 5.24 10.02
N VAL A 57 0.21 4.99 9.86
CA VAL A 57 0.79 3.69 9.49
C VAL A 57 1.97 3.39 10.40
N ILE A 58 2.11 2.13 10.77
CA ILE A 58 3.25 1.62 11.51
C ILE A 58 4.05 0.76 10.54
N ILE A 59 5.31 1.11 10.34
CA ILE A 59 6.26 0.37 9.50
C ILE A 59 7.13 -0.45 10.44
N ASN A 60 7.14 -1.77 10.24
CA ASN A 60 7.90 -2.68 11.08
C ASN A 60 9.39 -2.66 10.70
N SER A 61 10.23 -3.17 11.62
CA SER A 61 11.65 -3.34 11.34
C SER A 61 11.87 -4.32 10.18
N GLY A 62 12.70 -3.91 9.21
CA GLY A 62 12.95 -4.65 7.97
C GLY A 62 11.92 -4.42 6.86
N GLU A 63 11.00 -3.48 7.05
CA GLU A 63 10.09 -2.99 6.02
C GLU A 63 10.42 -1.53 5.69
N THR A 64 10.07 -1.11 4.48
CA THR A 64 10.24 0.27 4.01
C THR A 64 8.91 0.76 3.47
N GLY A 65 8.46 1.92 3.96
CA GLY A 65 7.28 2.58 3.44
C GLY A 65 7.63 3.49 2.27
N ILE A 66 6.79 3.45 1.24
CA ILE A 66 6.86 4.34 0.08
C ILE A 66 5.63 5.22 0.11
N LEU A 67 5.83 6.53 0.25
CA LEU A 67 4.75 7.49 0.22
C LEU A 67 4.36 7.79 -1.24
N VAL A 68 3.10 7.64 -1.54
CA VAL A 68 2.53 7.98 -2.85
C VAL A 68 1.55 9.12 -2.66
N THR A 69 1.89 10.31 -3.15
CA THR A 69 1.08 11.52 -3.06
C THR A 69 0.44 11.80 -4.42
N LEU A 70 -0.88 11.75 -4.51
CA LEU A 70 -1.63 11.98 -5.76
C LEU A 70 -1.11 11.17 -6.96
N GLY A 71 -0.69 9.92 -6.72
CA GLY A 71 -0.14 9.03 -7.76
C GLY A 71 1.35 9.20 -8.04
N LYS A 72 2.03 10.14 -7.40
CA LYS A 72 3.47 10.34 -7.52
C LYS A 72 4.20 9.63 -6.37
N TYR A 73 5.15 8.78 -6.71
CA TYR A 73 6.01 8.11 -5.74
C TYR A 73 7.06 9.10 -5.21
N GLU A 74 7.13 9.23 -3.89
CA GLU A 74 8.17 10.03 -3.25
C GLU A 74 9.46 9.21 -3.12
N LYS A 75 10.59 9.85 -3.46
CA LYS A 75 11.89 9.17 -3.45
C LYS A 75 12.44 8.92 -2.05
N GLN A 76 11.94 9.66 -1.05
CA GLN A 76 12.40 9.47 0.32
C GLN A 76 11.71 8.26 0.93
N PRO A 77 12.47 7.22 1.33
CA PRO A 77 11.93 6.07 2.02
C PRO A 77 11.45 6.44 3.42
N MET A 78 10.32 5.87 3.82
CA MET A 78 9.86 5.93 5.20
C MET A 78 10.47 4.77 5.96
N TYR A 79 11.32 5.08 6.93
CA TYR A 79 11.98 4.08 7.78
C TYR A 79 11.02 3.48 8.82
N PRO A 80 11.38 2.37 9.48
CA PRO A 80 10.58 1.77 10.53
C PRO A 80 10.19 2.76 11.61
N GLY A 81 8.92 2.74 12.02
CA GLY A 81 8.38 3.61 13.04
C GLY A 81 6.93 3.99 12.79
N PHE A 82 6.46 4.95 13.57
CA PHE A 82 5.12 5.52 13.45
C PHE A 82 5.14 6.73 12.52
N HIS A 83 4.26 6.72 11.52
CA HIS A 83 4.13 7.80 10.55
C HIS A 83 2.68 8.24 10.41
N LEU A 84 2.49 9.55 10.29
CA LEU A 84 1.21 10.17 9.97
C LEU A 84 1.18 10.50 8.48
N PHE A 85 0.04 10.25 7.84
CA PHE A 85 -0.18 10.59 6.43
C PHE A 85 -1.64 11.05 6.23
N MET A 86 -1.92 11.71 5.12
CA MET A 86 -3.27 12.18 4.77
C MET A 86 -3.94 11.16 3.83
N PRO A 87 -4.87 10.33 4.32
CA PRO A 87 -5.41 9.21 3.53
C PRO A 87 -6.23 9.62 2.29
N LEU A 88 -6.70 10.88 2.22
CA LEU A 88 -7.39 11.40 1.03
C LEU A 88 -6.43 11.68 -0.14
N LEU A 89 -5.19 12.08 0.15
CA LEU A 89 -4.24 12.56 -0.85
C LEU A 89 -3.02 11.64 -0.97
N GLN A 90 -2.76 10.87 0.07
CA GLN A 90 -1.56 10.07 0.21
C GLN A 90 -1.90 8.60 0.48
N LYS A 91 -1.09 7.72 -0.07
CA LYS A 91 -1.13 6.28 0.17
C LYS A 91 0.27 5.82 0.54
N VAL A 92 0.39 5.01 1.58
CA VAL A 92 1.65 4.37 1.95
C VAL A 92 1.65 2.92 1.45
N ILE A 93 2.67 2.57 0.69
CA ILE A 93 2.94 1.21 0.24
C ILE A 93 4.09 0.68 1.09
N VAL A 94 3.83 -0.37 1.86
CA VAL A 94 4.86 -1.01 2.68
C VAL A 94 5.45 -2.16 1.88
N VAL A 95 6.78 -2.17 1.76
CA VAL A 95 7.56 -3.18 1.01
C VAL A 95 8.56 -3.82 1.96
N ASP A 96 8.70 -5.14 1.87
CA ASP A 96 9.68 -5.89 2.65
C ASP A 96 11.10 -5.63 2.09
N SER A 97 11.99 -5.15 2.96
CA SER A 97 13.40 -4.88 2.66
C SER A 97 14.35 -5.89 3.31
N LYS A 98 13.79 -6.95 3.92
CA LYS A 98 14.60 -8.02 4.52
C LYS A 98 15.33 -8.80 3.45
N VAL A 99 16.40 -9.47 3.87
CA VAL A 99 17.10 -10.42 3.01
C VAL A 99 16.17 -11.61 2.72
N ARG A 100 15.94 -11.85 1.45
CA ARG A 100 15.20 -13.01 0.93
C ARG A 100 16.13 -14.01 0.31
N ILE A 101 15.75 -15.27 0.36
CA ILE A 101 16.53 -16.39 -0.12
C ILE A 101 15.70 -17.15 -1.15
N ILE A 102 16.29 -17.41 -2.31
CA ILE A 102 15.72 -18.28 -3.35
C ILE A 102 16.67 -19.47 -3.52
N ASN A 103 16.14 -20.67 -3.41
CA ASN A 103 16.86 -21.91 -3.69
C ASN A 103 16.36 -22.49 -5.01
N TYR A 104 17.27 -22.64 -5.96
CA TYR A 104 17.06 -23.43 -7.17
C TYR A 104 17.57 -24.85 -6.91
N THR A 105 16.67 -25.81 -6.75
CA THR A 105 17.00 -27.19 -6.37
C THR A 105 16.04 -28.20 -6.98
N VAL A 106 16.49 -29.45 -7.12
CA VAL A 106 15.69 -30.57 -7.65
C VAL A 106 14.64 -31.06 -6.66
N GLU A 107 14.69 -30.66 -5.37
CA GLU A 107 13.71 -31.12 -4.39
C GLU A 107 12.25 -30.84 -4.82
N ASP A 108 11.37 -31.86 -4.62
CA ASP A 108 10.00 -32.00 -5.13
C ASP A 108 8.96 -30.90 -4.81
N ALA A 109 9.39 -29.73 -4.43
CA ALA A 109 8.51 -28.63 -4.02
C ALA A 109 8.81 -27.32 -4.75
N ALA A 110 9.02 -27.37 -6.07
CA ALA A 110 9.11 -26.15 -6.88
C ALA A 110 7.83 -25.31 -6.73
N GLY A 111 7.99 -24.07 -6.28
CA GLY A 111 6.90 -23.14 -6.00
C GLY A 111 6.43 -23.10 -4.55
N ALA A 112 6.97 -23.93 -3.66
CA ALA A 112 6.68 -23.89 -2.23
C ALA A 112 7.62 -22.92 -1.51
N VAL A 113 7.09 -22.20 -0.52
CA VAL A 113 7.89 -21.45 0.42
C VAL A 113 8.10 -22.32 1.66
N ASP A 114 9.36 -22.58 2.00
CA ASP A 114 9.71 -23.33 3.23
C ASP A 114 9.26 -22.56 4.48
N LYS A 115 9.09 -23.27 5.60
CA LYS A 115 8.76 -22.70 6.92
C LYS A 115 9.71 -21.57 7.36
N ARG A 116 10.87 -21.47 6.75
CA ARG A 116 11.87 -20.40 6.95
C ARG A 116 11.73 -19.22 6.02
N GLY A 117 10.71 -19.20 5.15
CA GLY A 117 10.50 -18.13 4.17
C GLY A 117 11.39 -18.24 2.92
N VAL A 118 12.02 -19.40 2.70
CA VAL A 118 12.87 -19.65 1.53
C VAL A 118 11.99 -20.10 0.36
N ALA A 119 12.01 -19.35 -0.75
CA ALA A 119 11.33 -19.75 -1.96
C ALA A 119 12.13 -20.86 -2.67
N LYS A 120 11.49 -21.99 -2.95
CA LYS A 120 12.07 -23.11 -3.70
C LYS A 120 11.63 -23.04 -5.16
N MET A 121 12.60 -23.13 -6.05
CA MET A 121 12.37 -23.11 -7.50
C MET A 121 13.05 -24.29 -8.16
N ALA A 122 12.55 -24.68 -9.33
CA ALA A 122 13.20 -25.71 -10.14
C ALA A 122 14.61 -25.28 -10.53
N PRO A 123 15.56 -26.24 -10.67
CA PRO A 123 16.93 -25.95 -11.06
C PRO A 123 16.98 -25.26 -12.42
N ILE A 124 18.01 -24.48 -12.64
CA ILE A 124 18.18 -23.76 -13.89
C ILE A 124 18.85 -24.67 -14.92
N GLN A 125 18.10 -25.00 -15.97
CA GLN A 125 18.63 -25.77 -17.09
C GLN A 125 19.35 -24.84 -18.07
N VAL A 126 20.61 -25.11 -18.33
CA VAL A 126 21.45 -24.37 -19.25
C VAL A 126 22.25 -25.33 -20.14
N LEU A 127 22.78 -24.82 -21.25
CA LEU A 127 23.69 -25.58 -22.11
C LEU A 127 25.13 -25.16 -21.78
N ASP A 128 26.03 -26.14 -21.70
CA ASP A 128 27.47 -25.90 -21.62
C ASP A 128 28.06 -25.36 -22.94
N SER A 129 29.33 -25.07 -22.97
CA SER A 129 30.03 -24.57 -24.19
C SER A 129 30.00 -25.54 -25.39
N ARG A 130 29.63 -26.80 -25.19
CA ARG A 130 29.48 -27.85 -26.22
C ARG A 130 28.01 -28.16 -26.54
N GLY A 131 27.09 -27.45 -25.92
CA GLY A 131 25.65 -27.66 -26.12
C GLY A 131 25.05 -28.83 -25.32
N LEU A 132 25.75 -29.33 -24.30
CA LEU A 132 25.22 -30.35 -23.40
C LEU A 132 24.34 -29.73 -22.32
N PRO A 133 23.16 -30.30 -22.02
CA PRO A 133 22.30 -29.79 -20.97
C PRO A 133 22.92 -30.06 -19.58
N VAL A 134 22.96 -29.02 -18.77
CA VAL A 134 23.45 -29.03 -17.38
C VAL A 134 22.37 -28.43 -16.50
N GLU A 135 22.08 -29.08 -15.39
CA GLU A 135 21.21 -28.56 -14.33
C GLU A 135 22.05 -27.88 -13.26
N VAL A 136 21.75 -26.63 -13.01
CA VAL A 136 22.49 -25.80 -12.03
C VAL A 136 21.61 -25.56 -10.83
N GLU A 137 22.08 -26.01 -9.68
CA GLU A 137 21.52 -25.71 -8.37
C GLU A 137 22.27 -24.58 -7.72
N LEU A 138 21.55 -23.58 -7.24
CA LEU A 138 22.17 -22.45 -6.57
C LEU A 138 21.21 -21.80 -5.57
N THR A 139 21.78 -21.16 -4.57
CA THR A 139 21.08 -20.36 -3.58
C THR A 139 21.47 -18.91 -3.74
N ILE A 140 20.48 -18.04 -3.89
CA ILE A 140 20.69 -16.60 -4.03
C ILE A 140 20.05 -15.88 -2.87
N GLN A 141 20.78 -14.91 -2.33
CA GLN A 141 20.29 -13.97 -1.33
C GLN A 141 20.24 -12.57 -1.94
N TYR A 142 19.14 -11.88 -1.73
CA TYR A 142 18.96 -10.52 -2.20
C TYR A 142 18.11 -9.72 -1.22
N SER A 143 18.23 -8.41 -1.27
CA SER A 143 17.41 -7.48 -0.51
C SER A 143 17.13 -6.23 -1.33
N LEU A 144 16.01 -5.58 -1.05
CA LEU A 144 15.68 -4.32 -1.65
C LEU A 144 16.25 -3.17 -0.81
N ALA A 145 17.17 -2.40 -1.40
CA ALA A 145 17.71 -1.22 -0.73
C ALA A 145 16.60 -0.18 -0.52
N PRO A 146 16.41 0.32 0.72
CA PRO A 146 15.34 1.27 1.04
C PRO A 146 15.33 2.50 0.15
N GLU A 147 16.50 3.03 -0.19
CA GLU A 147 16.64 4.24 -1.00
C GLU A 147 16.20 4.06 -2.46
N LYS A 148 16.25 2.81 -2.95
CA LYS A 148 15.86 2.45 -4.33
C LYS A 148 14.46 1.86 -4.39
N ALA A 149 13.82 1.61 -3.25
CA ALA A 149 12.52 0.94 -3.19
C ALA A 149 11.44 1.73 -3.96
N ALA A 150 11.41 3.05 -3.83
CA ALA A 150 10.44 3.90 -4.52
C ALA A 150 10.59 3.84 -6.05
N ASP A 151 11.82 3.93 -6.56
CA ASP A 151 12.10 3.87 -8.00
C ASP A 151 11.83 2.47 -8.56
N ALA A 152 12.19 1.41 -7.84
CA ALA A 152 11.91 0.03 -8.22
C ALA A 152 10.40 -0.23 -8.34
N ILE A 153 9.62 0.15 -7.32
CA ILE A 153 8.17 -0.04 -7.33
C ILE A 153 7.48 0.85 -8.36
N ALA A 154 7.95 2.08 -8.57
CA ALA A 154 7.40 2.97 -9.59
C ALA A 154 7.59 2.42 -11.01
N THR A 155 8.73 1.78 -11.29
CA THR A 155 9.09 1.30 -12.62
C THR A 155 8.59 -0.13 -12.88
N LEU A 156 8.76 -1.04 -11.92
CA LEU A 156 8.52 -2.48 -12.08
C LEU A 156 7.19 -2.93 -11.46
N GLY A 157 6.65 -2.13 -10.54
CA GLY A 157 5.45 -2.47 -9.76
C GLY A 157 5.75 -3.36 -8.56
N LEU A 158 4.70 -3.82 -7.88
CA LEU A 158 4.83 -4.64 -6.67
C LEU A 158 5.43 -6.03 -6.95
N ASN A 159 5.32 -6.53 -8.20
CA ASN A 159 5.85 -7.83 -8.62
C ASN A 159 7.27 -7.70 -9.23
N TRP A 160 8.05 -6.75 -8.74
CA TRP A 160 9.41 -6.48 -9.24
C TRP A 160 10.34 -7.70 -9.14
N GLU A 161 10.17 -8.54 -8.12
CA GLU A 161 10.96 -9.75 -7.92
C GLU A 161 10.78 -10.73 -9.08
N GLU A 162 9.53 -11.07 -9.37
CA GLU A 162 9.20 -12.02 -10.44
C GLU A 162 9.59 -11.51 -11.82
N LYS A 163 9.44 -10.19 -12.04
CA LYS A 163 9.75 -9.56 -13.32
C LYS A 163 11.24 -9.34 -13.57
N THR A 164 12.02 -9.16 -12.51
CA THR A 164 13.42 -8.73 -12.65
C THR A 164 14.40 -9.76 -12.10
N ILE A 165 14.19 -10.24 -10.87
CA ILE A 165 15.17 -11.11 -10.21
C ILE A 165 15.27 -12.45 -10.93
N HIS A 166 14.16 -13.14 -11.14
CA HIS A 166 14.19 -14.48 -11.77
C HIS A 166 14.75 -14.50 -13.20
N PRO A 167 14.35 -13.59 -14.12
CA PRO A 167 14.93 -13.55 -15.44
C PRO A 167 16.42 -13.24 -15.43
N ASN A 168 16.84 -12.22 -14.66
CA ASN A 168 18.25 -11.83 -14.58
C ASN A 168 19.13 -12.95 -14.06
N ILE A 169 18.70 -13.65 -13.01
CA ILE A 169 19.44 -14.80 -12.47
C ILE A 169 19.64 -15.86 -13.57
N ARG A 170 18.57 -16.22 -14.29
CA ARG A 170 18.67 -17.22 -15.37
C ARG A 170 19.58 -16.78 -16.50
N ASP A 171 19.55 -15.51 -16.86
CA ASP A 171 20.38 -14.97 -17.94
C ASP A 171 21.86 -14.91 -17.54
N VAL A 172 22.16 -14.48 -16.30
CA VAL A 172 23.53 -14.49 -15.78
C VAL A 172 24.07 -15.92 -15.69
N VAL A 173 23.31 -16.83 -15.10
CA VAL A 173 23.72 -18.25 -14.97
C VAL A 173 23.96 -18.86 -16.36
N ARG A 174 23.06 -18.62 -17.32
CA ARG A 174 23.21 -19.11 -18.70
C ARG A 174 24.45 -18.53 -19.38
N SER A 175 24.69 -17.24 -19.21
CA SER A 175 25.85 -16.56 -19.79
C SER A 175 27.16 -17.07 -19.19
N VAL A 176 27.22 -17.26 -17.88
CA VAL A 176 28.45 -17.74 -17.21
C VAL A 176 28.70 -19.20 -17.54
N ILE A 177 27.73 -20.08 -17.34
CA ILE A 177 27.90 -21.54 -17.54
C ILE A 177 28.16 -21.87 -19.00
N GLY A 178 27.57 -21.14 -19.96
CA GLY A 178 27.79 -21.33 -21.40
C GLY A 178 29.24 -21.12 -21.85
N ASN A 179 30.07 -20.48 -21.02
CA ASN A 179 31.49 -20.30 -21.29
C ASN A 179 32.39 -21.46 -20.83
N PHE A 180 31.84 -22.36 -19.97
CA PHE A 180 32.59 -23.46 -19.40
C PHE A 180 32.12 -24.80 -19.96
N LYS A 181 32.99 -25.81 -19.89
CA LYS A 181 32.62 -27.20 -20.17
C LYS A 181 32.07 -27.84 -18.90
N ALA A 182 31.10 -28.74 -19.07
CA ALA A 182 30.46 -29.43 -17.95
C ALA A 182 31.47 -30.12 -17.02
N GLU A 183 32.56 -30.64 -17.56
CA GLU A 183 33.64 -31.30 -16.83
C GLU A 183 34.46 -30.32 -15.95
N GLU A 184 34.52 -29.05 -16.30
CA GLU A 184 35.28 -28.01 -15.61
C GLU A 184 34.46 -27.36 -14.48
N LEU A 185 33.12 -27.42 -14.51
CA LEU A 185 32.25 -26.79 -13.53
C LEU A 185 32.57 -27.18 -12.08
N PRO A 186 32.82 -28.46 -11.73
CA PRO A 186 33.15 -28.82 -10.36
C PRO A 186 34.46 -28.24 -9.83
N THR A 187 35.45 -28.05 -10.74
CA THR A 187 36.80 -27.55 -10.40
C THR A 187 36.88 -26.03 -10.38
N LYS A 188 36.01 -25.34 -11.08
CA LYS A 188 36.02 -23.87 -11.22
C LYS A 188 34.85 -23.20 -10.47
N ARG A 189 34.31 -23.85 -9.46
CA ARG A 189 33.15 -23.36 -8.68
C ARG A 189 33.33 -21.94 -8.16
N ASP A 190 34.52 -21.65 -7.59
CA ASP A 190 34.80 -20.35 -6.97
C ASP A 190 34.89 -19.23 -8.03
N GLU A 191 35.45 -19.51 -9.19
CA GLU A 191 35.55 -18.59 -10.32
C GLU A 191 34.13 -18.27 -10.86
N ILE A 192 33.31 -19.29 -11.03
CA ILE A 192 31.93 -19.19 -11.48
C ILE A 192 31.08 -18.40 -10.48
N ALA A 193 31.22 -18.68 -9.18
CA ALA A 193 30.50 -17.94 -8.13
C ALA A 193 30.89 -16.45 -8.13
N ALA A 194 32.16 -16.12 -8.31
CA ALA A 194 32.63 -14.74 -8.40
C ALA A 194 32.02 -13.99 -9.61
N HIS A 195 31.85 -14.66 -10.74
CA HIS A 195 31.22 -14.07 -11.94
C HIS A 195 29.70 -13.89 -11.81
N ILE A 196 29.02 -14.71 -11.02
CA ILE A 196 27.59 -14.60 -10.78
C ILE A 196 27.27 -13.47 -9.78
N THR A 197 28.22 -13.15 -8.87
CA THR A 197 27.99 -12.17 -7.78
C THR A 197 28.31 -10.72 -8.21
N GLN A 198 28.94 -10.49 -9.36
CA GLN A 198 29.16 -9.14 -9.93
C GLN A 198 27.89 -8.53 -10.56
#